data_148bb37a3b72dc95399b182e6f95c4e9
#
_entry.id   148bb37a3b72dc95399b182e6f95c4e9
#
_cell.length_a   1.000
_cell.length_b   1.000
_cell.length_c   1.000
_cell.angle_alpha   90.00
_cell.angle_beta   90.00
_cell.angle_gamma   90.00
#
_symmetry.space_group_name_H-M   'P 1'
#
loop_
_entity.id
_entity.type
_entity.pdbx_description
1 polymer ?
#
loop_
_entity_poly.entity_id
_entity_poly.type
_entity_poly.pdbx_seq_one_letter_code
_entity_poly.pdbx_strand_id
1 'polypeptide(L)'
;MDKQQEYVLRAIEERDISFIRLWFTDVSGQLKSVAIAPAEVESAFEEGIGFDGSAIEGLTRVFESDMLLAPDPSTFQMLPWRDGANGVARMFCDVLTPDGEPARTDPRSVLERQLARVAEAGFTCYIHPEIEFYLVNREADGRIRPTDDAGYFDHVPGGTAHDFRRHAILMLEQMGISVQFSHHEGGPGQNEIDLRFADALSMADNIMTFRAVVEEVALEEGCLATFMPKPFPDEFGSGMHTHFSLFEGDRNAFFDPSGQYQLSATGRSFIAGLLHHASEITAVTNQHVNSYKRLWGGDEAPSYVCWGHNNRSALVRVPMHKPGKAQSARVEYRGIDSSANPYLAYAVILAAGLKGIEEGYELPPEAEDDVWALSEMERKALGIHALPTSLKSAVAAMEQSDLVADTFGEDTFEYFLRNKRREYRAYDAQVTDFELSQFFPRA
;
A
#
# COMPACT_ATOMS: atom_id res chain seq x y z
N MET A 1 28.82 16.76 0.53
CA MET A 1 27.97 16.28 -0.58
C MET A 1 28.42 14.90 -1.01
N ASP A 2 27.50 13.95 -1.15
CA ASP A 2 27.80 12.59 -1.59
C ASP A 2 27.68 12.45 -3.13
N LYS A 3 28.03 11.26 -3.66
CA LYS A 3 28.02 11.01 -5.11
C LYS A 3 26.63 11.08 -5.74
N GLN A 4 25.58 10.76 -4.98
CA GLN A 4 24.20 10.82 -5.49
C GLN A 4 23.72 12.26 -5.55
N GLN A 5 24.00 13.07 -4.53
CA GLN A 5 23.73 14.50 -4.56
C GLN A 5 24.45 15.21 -5.72
N GLU A 6 25.74 14.90 -5.95
CA GLU A 6 26.49 15.42 -7.10
C GLU A 6 25.88 15.01 -8.45
N TYR A 7 25.37 13.76 -8.53
CA TYR A 7 24.68 13.28 -9.73
C TYR A 7 23.39 14.08 -9.98
N VAL A 8 22.57 14.31 -8.92
CA VAL A 8 21.31 15.07 -9.02
C VAL A 8 21.58 16.48 -9.53
N LEU A 9 22.55 17.22 -8.94
CA LEU A 9 22.86 18.59 -9.35
C LEU A 9 23.29 18.65 -10.82
N ARG A 10 24.17 17.72 -11.26
CA ARG A 10 24.57 17.61 -12.64
C ARG A 10 23.41 17.27 -13.58
N ALA A 11 22.54 16.33 -13.19
CA ALA A 11 21.38 15.97 -13.99
C ALA A 11 20.38 17.12 -14.17
N ILE A 12 20.24 17.97 -13.16
CA ILE A 12 19.42 19.20 -13.20
C ILE A 12 19.96 20.15 -14.27
N GLU A 13 21.28 20.38 -14.31
CA GLU A 13 21.91 21.25 -15.30
C GLU A 13 21.84 20.66 -16.71
N GLU A 14 22.24 19.39 -16.87
CA GLU A 14 22.32 18.71 -18.19
C GLU A 14 20.95 18.54 -18.86
N ARG A 15 19.87 18.43 -18.09
CA ARG A 15 18.50 18.20 -18.58
C ARG A 15 17.62 19.44 -18.56
N ASP A 16 18.15 20.60 -18.23
CA ASP A 16 17.42 21.88 -18.17
C ASP A 16 16.16 21.79 -17.29
N ILE A 17 16.30 21.20 -16.11
CA ILE A 17 15.19 21.03 -15.16
C ILE A 17 14.87 22.36 -14.50
N SER A 18 13.62 22.80 -14.59
CA SER A 18 13.17 24.09 -14.07
C SER A 18 12.52 24.02 -12.69
N PHE A 19 12.00 22.84 -12.31
CA PHE A 19 11.35 22.62 -11.01
C PHE A 19 11.67 21.27 -10.44
N ILE A 20 11.89 21.20 -9.14
CA ILE A 20 12.03 19.96 -8.38
C ILE A 20 10.88 19.85 -7.40
N ARG A 21 10.11 18.78 -7.49
CA ARG A 21 9.05 18.47 -6.54
C ARG A 21 9.59 17.61 -5.42
N LEU A 22 9.44 18.09 -4.21
CA LEU A 22 9.74 17.37 -2.98
C LEU A 22 8.45 16.65 -2.55
N TRP A 23 8.46 15.33 -2.65
CA TRP A 23 7.32 14.48 -2.33
C TRP A 23 7.45 13.85 -0.96
N PHE A 24 6.39 13.87 -0.20
CA PHE A 24 6.27 13.18 1.09
C PHE A 24 4.82 12.72 1.30
N THR A 25 4.57 11.89 2.30
CA THR A 25 3.25 11.28 2.49
C THR A 25 2.76 11.58 3.91
N ASP A 26 1.49 11.97 4.04
CA ASP A 26 0.88 12.11 5.36
C ASP A 26 0.46 10.75 5.96
N VAL A 27 0.04 10.74 7.22
CA VAL A 27 -0.39 9.52 7.92
C VAL A 27 -1.59 8.85 7.25
N SER A 28 -2.41 9.61 6.52
CA SER A 28 -3.54 9.07 5.76
C SER A 28 -3.14 8.41 4.43
N GLY A 29 -1.86 8.48 4.02
CA GLY A 29 -1.38 7.94 2.75
C GLY A 29 -1.57 8.89 1.57
N GLN A 30 -1.84 10.18 1.82
CA GLN A 30 -1.95 11.17 0.76
C GLN A 30 -0.58 11.72 0.38
N LEU A 31 -0.28 11.71 -0.92
CA LEU A 31 0.93 12.34 -1.45
C LEU A 31 0.85 13.85 -1.30
N LYS A 32 1.88 14.44 -0.71
CA LYS A 32 2.08 15.88 -0.57
C LYS A 32 3.27 16.32 -1.40
N SER A 33 3.29 17.58 -1.83
CA SER A 33 4.35 18.10 -2.70
C SER A 33 4.62 19.55 -2.42
N VAL A 34 5.91 19.87 -2.30
CA VAL A 34 6.44 21.23 -2.35
C VAL A 34 7.33 21.36 -3.59
N ALA A 35 7.32 22.47 -4.28
CA ALA A 35 8.19 22.72 -5.44
C ALA A 35 9.27 23.71 -5.08
N ILE A 36 10.52 23.39 -5.42
CA ILE A 36 11.68 24.28 -5.26
C ILE A 36 12.35 24.58 -6.60
N ALA A 37 13.03 25.71 -6.67
CA ALA A 37 13.87 26.05 -7.81
C ALA A 37 15.17 25.22 -7.80
N PRO A 38 15.81 24.99 -8.96
CA PRO A 38 17.10 24.29 -9.04
C PRO A 38 18.19 24.86 -8.13
N ALA A 39 18.23 26.17 -7.97
CA ALA A 39 19.21 26.85 -7.14
C ALA A 39 19.10 26.52 -5.63
N GLU A 40 17.95 26.02 -5.19
CA GLU A 40 17.70 25.67 -3.78
C GLU A 40 18.07 24.23 -3.44
N VAL A 41 18.40 23.39 -4.44
CA VAL A 41 18.59 21.94 -4.23
C VAL A 41 19.83 21.64 -3.38
N GLU A 42 20.93 22.37 -3.58
CA GLU A 42 22.15 22.18 -2.78
C GLU A 42 21.88 22.50 -1.31
N SER A 43 21.24 23.63 -1.02
CA SER A 43 20.80 24.00 0.34
C SER A 43 19.79 22.99 0.92
N ALA A 44 18.88 22.48 0.09
CA ALA A 44 17.92 21.47 0.52
C ALA A 44 18.59 20.15 0.97
N PHE A 45 19.72 19.77 0.35
CA PHE A 45 20.50 18.61 0.78
C PHE A 45 21.29 18.87 2.08
N GLU A 46 21.70 20.10 2.35
CA GLU A 46 22.49 20.46 3.52
C GLU A 46 21.65 20.76 4.75
N GLU A 47 20.56 21.50 4.58
CA GLU A 47 19.78 22.07 5.68
C GLU A 47 18.30 21.61 5.69
N GLY A 48 17.85 20.94 4.61
CA GLY A 48 16.43 20.67 4.40
C GLY A 48 15.64 21.91 3.98
N ILE A 49 14.36 21.72 3.66
CA ILE A 49 13.42 22.79 3.30
C ILE A 49 12.36 22.93 4.38
N GLY A 50 12.31 24.09 5.02
CA GLY A 50 11.33 24.40 6.06
C GLY A 50 9.90 24.49 5.53
N PHE A 51 8.95 23.91 6.25
CA PHE A 51 7.53 24.02 5.94
C PHE A 51 6.66 23.96 7.21
N ASP A 52 5.43 24.45 7.12
CA ASP A 52 4.45 24.36 8.21
C ASP A 52 3.76 22.98 8.19
N GLY A 53 4.22 22.10 9.08
CA GLY A 53 3.66 20.74 9.23
C GLY A 53 2.30 20.71 9.92
N SER A 54 1.88 21.79 10.61
CA SER A 54 0.60 21.82 11.35
C SER A 54 -0.62 21.78 10.43
N ALA A 55 -0.45 22.19 9.18
CA ALA A 55 -1.47 22.10 8.14
C ALA A 55 -1.60 20.71 7.51
N ILE A 56 -0.67 19.79 7.82
CA ILE A 56 -0.63 18.44 7.27
C ILE A 56 -1.24 17.45 8.28
N GLU A 57 -2.19 16.68 7.80
CA GLU A 57 -2.93 15.72 8.64
C GLU A 57 -1.96 14.70 9.27
N GLY A 58 -1.78 14.78 10.59
CA GLY A 58 -0.98 13.84 11.39
C GLY A 58 0.50 14.12 11.52
N LEU A 59 1.03 15.18 10.92
CA LEU A 59 2.47 15.43 11.02
C LEU A 59 2.88 16.06 12.35
N THR A 60 2.17 17.10 12.79
CA THR A 60 2.55 17.80 14.02
C THR A 60 1.38 18.49 14.69
N ARG A 61 1.62 19.09 15.86
CA ARG A 61 0.66 19.94 16.60
C ARG A 61 0.86 21.40 16.23
N VAL A 62 -0.18 22.22 16.43
CA VAL A 62 -0.17 23.65 16.06
C VAL A 62 0.99 24.44 16.67
N PHE A 63 1.49 24.04 17.83
CA PHE A 63 2.62 24.70 18.50
C PHE A 63 4.00 24.10 18.16
N GLU A 64 4.04 23.08 17.30
CA GLU A 64 5.27 22.43 16.79
C GLU A 64 5.23 22.43 15.27
N SER A 65 4.88 23.57 14.66
CA SER A 65 4.52 23.65 13.24
C SER A 65 5.71 23.55 12.30
N ASP A 66 6.87 24.01 12.72
CA ASP A 66 8.04 24.06 11.86
C ASP A 66 8.67 22.68 11.70
N MET A 67 8.74 22.21 10.46
CA MET A 67 9.32 20.93 10.06
C MET A 67 10.24 21.14 8.88
N LEU A 68 11.10 20.16 8.61
CA LEU A 68 12.03 20.16 7.49
C LEU A 68 11.74 19.00 6.54
N LEU A 69 11.81 19.22 5.23
CA LEU A 69 11.87 18.18 4.21
C LEU A 69 13.33 17.93 3.85
N ALA A 70 13.83 16.73 4.09
CA ALA A 70 15.16 16.28 3.70
C ALA A 70 15.03 15.40 2.43
N PRO A 71 15.44 15.89 1.25
CA PRO A 71 15.31 15.13 0.02
C PRO A 71 16.24 13.92 0.00
N ASP A 72 15.70 12.75 -0.37
CA ASP A 72 16.50 11.56 -0.65
C ASP A 72 16.97 11.57 -2.12
N PRO A 73 18.26 11.83 -2.40
CA PRO A 73 18.78 11.92 -3.75
C PRO A 73 18.70 10.61 -4.52
N SER A 74 18.61 9.47 -3.84
CA SER A 74 18.49 8.16 -4.47
C SER A 74 17.16 7.99 -5.21
N THR A 75 16.16 8.77 -4.81
CA THR A 75 14.80 8.72 -5.36
C THR A 75 14.58 9.70 -6.51
N PHE A 76 15.61 10.45 -6.93
CA PHE A 76 15.50 11.45 -8.00
C PHE A 76 15.00 10.85 -9.31
N GLN A 77 13.89 11.39 -9.85
CA GLN A 77 13.29 10.96 -11.12
C GLN A 77 12.67 12.13 -11.88
N MET A 78 12.78 12.10 -13.22
CA MET A 78 12.03 13.00 -14.10
C MET A 78 10.54 12.62 -14.08
N LEU A 79 9.66 13.61 -14.20
CA LEU A 79 8.22 13.40 -14.37
C LEU A 79 7.87 13.41 -15.87
N PRO A 80 7.60 12.23 -16.51
CA PRO A 80 7.44 12.13 -17.97
C PRO A 80 6.28 12.96 -18.53
N TRP A 81 5.19 13.11 -17.79
CA TRP A 81 4.02 13.92 -18.18
C TRP A 81 4.24 15.45 -18.06
N ARG A 82 5.39 15.84 -17.60
CA ARG A 82 5.86 17.24 -17.56
C ARG A 82 7.08 17.42 -18.48
N ASP A 83 7.16 16.62 -19.53
CA ASP A 83 8.23 16.70 -20.52
C ASP A 83 8.03 17.91 -21.43
N GLY A 84 9.07 18.68 -21.67
CA GLY A 84 9.05 19.88 -22.46
C GLY A 84 10.20 20.83 -22.12
N ALA A 85 10.14 22.08 -22.64
CA ALA A 85 11.18 23.11 -22.45
C ALA A 85 11.43 23.50 -20.97
N ASN A 86 10.63 23.00 -20.04
CA ASN A 86 10.73 23.24 -18.60
C ASN A 86 10.60 21.93 -17.85
N GLY A 87 11.58 21.03 -17.97
CA GLY A 87 11.58 19.72 -17.31
C GLY A 87 11.28 19.81 -15.80
N VAL A 88 10.53 18.85 -15.28
CA VAL A 88 10.22 18.73 -13.84
C VAL A 88 10.74 17.37 -13.34
N ALA A 89 11.41 17.40 -12.20
CA ALA A 89 11.83 16.19 -11.49
C ALA A 89 11.18 16.11 -10.11
N ARG A 90 11.26 14.96 -9.48
CA ARG A 90 10.85 14.77 -8.08
C ARG A 90 11.90 14.04 -7.27
N MET A 91 11.91 14.27 -5.96
CA MET A 91 12.55 13.43 -4.96
C MET A 91 11.56 13.15 -3.83
N PHE A 92 11.58 11.94 -3.26
CA PHE A 92 10.94 11.69 -1.99
C PHE A 92 11.77 12.33 -0.87
N CYS A 93 11.09 12.71 0.20
CA CYS A 93 11.72 13.34 1.36
C CYS A 93 11.34 12.61 2.64
N ASP A 94 12.30 12.54 3.55
CA ASP A 94 12.03 12.30 4.94
C ASP A 94 11.58 13.61 5.59
N VAL A 95 10.67 13.51 6.54
CA VAL A 95 10.26 14.66 7.34
C VAL A 95 11.08 14.69 8.63
N LEU A 96 11.73 15.81 8.89
CA LEU A 96 12.54 16.00 10.08
C LEU A 96 11.93 17.08 10.99
N THR A 97 12.24 16.98 12.28
CA THR A 97 12.01 18.05 13.24
C THR A 97 13.00 19.22 12.98
N PRO A 98 12.77 20.41 13.55
CA PRO A 98 13.72 21.54 13.42
C PRO A 98 15.13 21.23 13.92
N ASP A 99 15.28 20.25 14.84
CA ASP A 99 16.57 19.80 15.36
C ASP A 99 17.28 18.80 14.43
N GLY A 100 16.68 18.47 13.28
CA GLY A 100 17.22 17.53 12.28
C GLY A 100 16.98 16.06 12.59
N GLU A 101 16.19 15.73 13.60
CA GLU A 101 15.82 14.34 13.92
C GLU A 101 14.63 13.89 13.09
N PRO A 102 14.53 12.59 12.71
CA PRO A 102 13.37 12.07 12.00
C PRO A 102 12.06 12.33 12.74
N ALA A 103 11.08 12.91 12.05
CA ALA A 103 9.76 13.13 12.61
C ALA A 103 9.09 11.78 12.92
N ARG A 104 8.63 11.62 14.16
CA ARG A 104 8.01 10.36 14.61
C ARG A 104 6.72 10.04 13.87
N THR A 105 6.09 11.06 13.29
CA THR A 105 4.82 10.98 12.57
C THR A 105 4.98 10.83 11.05
N ASP A 106 6.21 10.80 10.54
CA ASP A 106 6.49 10.54 9.13
C ASP A 106 6.29 9.05 8.81
N PRO A 107 5.33 8.67 7.93
CA PRO A 107 5.11 7.27 7.57
C PRO A 107 6.33 6.59 6.94
N ARG A 108 7.14 7.32 6.15
CA ARG A 108 8.35 6.80 5.52
C ARG A 108 9.37 6.41 6.60
N SER A 109 9.60 7.27 7.58
CA SER A 109 10.46 6.99 8.73
C SER A 109 9.93 5.84 9.62
N VAL A 110 8.60 5.65 9.72
CA VAL A 110 8.03 4.46 10.40
C VAL A 110 8.49 3.17 9.72
N LEU A 111 8.40 3.11 8.38
CA LEU A 111 8.86 1.95 7.62
C LEU A 111 10.38 1.75 7.76
N GLU A 112 11.18 2.81 7.66
CA GLU A 112 12.64 2.74 7.83
C GLU A 112 13.05 2.15 9.18
N ARG A 113 12.41 2.59 10.27
CA ARG A 113 12.65 2.02 11.61
C ARG A 113 12.32 0.52 11.66
N GLN A 114 11.22 0.11 11.01
CA GLN A 114 10.88 -1.31 10.96
C GLN A 114 11.86 -2.10 10.08
N LEU A 115 12.34 -1.54 8.98
CA LEU A 115 13.37 -2.17 8.14
C LEU A 115 14.71 -2.28 8.85
N ALA A 116 15.07 -1.33 9.71
CA ALA A 116 16.24 -1.45 10.57
C ALA A 116 16.12 -2.66 11.51
N ARG A 117 14.95 -2.91 12.12
CA ARG A 117 14.70 -4.12 12.94
C ARG A 117 14.80 -5.41 12.10
N VAL A 118 14.28 -5.40 10.86
CA VAL A 118 14.41 -6.52 9.93
C VAL A 118 15.90 -6.80 9.63
N ALA A 119 16.70 -5.74 9.43
CA ALA A 119 18.14 -5.84 9.19
C ALA A 119 18.91 -6.33 10.43
N GLU A 120 18.55 -5.87 11.64
CA GLU A 120 19.11 -6.37 12.91
C GLU A 120 18.83 -7.86 13.12
N ALA A 121 17.68 -8.36 12.64
CA ALA A 121 17.36 -9.79 12.63
C ALA A 121 18.10 -10.58 11.52
N GLY A 122 18.93 -9.92 10.71
CA GLY A 122 19.76 -10.52 9.66
C GLY A 122 19.09 -10.64 8.30
N PHE A 123 17.97 -9.94 8.08
CA PHE A 123 17.20 -10.05 6.83
C PHE A 123 17.20 -8.76 6.01
N THR A 124 17.03 -8.92 4.70
CA THR A 124 16.60 -7.88 3.75
C THR A 124 15.22 -8.27 3.24
N CYS A 125 14.30 -7.31 3.13
CA CYS A 125 12.95 -7.55 2.64
C CYS A 125 12.79 -7.05 1.20
N TYR A 126 12.23 -7.91 0.34
CA TYR A 126 11.76 -7.55 -0.99
C TYR A 126 10.26 -7.72 -1.09
N ILE A 127 9.61 -6.77 -1.77
CA ILE A 127 8.15 -6.69 -1.90
C ILE A 127 7.76 -6.60 -3.38
N HIS A 128 6.66 -7.27 -3.73
CA HIS A 128 6.05 -7.29 -5.05
C HIS A 128 4.53 -7.12 -4.89
N PRO A 129 3.94 -5.96 -5.23
CA PRO A 129 2.51 -5.72 -5.18
C PRO A 129 1.83 -6.01 -6.52
N GLU A 130 0.58 -6.48 -6.44
CA GLU A 130 -0.42 -6.56 -7.50
C GLU A 130 -1.45 -5.47 -7.18
N ILE A 131 -1.56 -4.42 -8.02
CA ILE A 131 -2.32 -3.21 -7.66
C ILE A 131 -3.54 -3.06 -8.54
N GLU A 132 -4.72 -3.26 -7.94
CA GLU A 132 -6.01 -3.11 -8.60
C GLU A 132 -6.56 -1.68 -8.45
N PHE A 133 -7.23 -1.20 -9.49
CA PHE A 133 -7.87 0.11 -9.51
C PHE A 133 -8.99 0.16 -10.57
N TYR A 134 -9.88 1.14 -10.44
CA TYR A 134 -10.92 1.38 -11.42
C TYR A 134 -10.64 2.61 -12.29
N LEU A 135 -10.94 2.50 -13.58
CA LEU A 135 -11.09 3.63 -14.49
C LEU A 135 -12.57 3.97 -14.60
N VAL A 136 -12.91 5.23 -14.38
CA VAL A 136 -14.29 5.69 -14.32
C VAL A 136 -14.50 6.97 -15.11
N ASN A 137 -15.69 7.13 -15.67
CA ASN A 137 -16.18 8.37 -16.24
C ASN A 137 -17.07 9.09 -15.23
N ARG A 138 -16.97 10.42 -15.18
CA ARG A 138 -17.90 11.26 -14.43
C ARG A 138 -18.96 11.79 -15.37
N GLU A 139 -20.21 11.39 -15.15
CA GLU A 139 -21.37 11.88 -15.88
C GLU A 139 -21.70 13.33 -15.54
N ALA A 140 -22.49 14.00 -16.41
CA ALA A 140 -22.90 15.39 -16.20
C ALA A 140 -23.71 15.63 -14.91
N ASP A 141 -24.38 14.60 -14.40
CA ASP A 141 -25.13 14.63 -13.13
C ASP A 141 -24.24 14.32 -11.89
N GLY A 142 -22.93 14.15 -12.11
CA GLY A 142 -21.94 13.87 -11.05
C GLY A 142 -21.80 12.39 -10.68
N ARG A 143 -22.60 11.49 -11.26
CA ARG A 143 -22.44 10.05 -11.05
C ARG A 143 -21.17 9.55 -11.72
N ILE A 144 -20.58 8.53 -11.12
CA ILE A 144 -19.44 7.81 -11.70
C ILE A 144 -19.92 6.50 -12.34
N ARG A 145 -19.31 6.14 -13.47
CA ARG A 145 -19.54 4.86 -14.16
C ARG A 145 -18.21 4.25 -14.59
N PRO A 146 -18.11 2.91 -14.66
CA PRO A 146 -16.97 2.25 -15.29
C PRO A 146 -16.74 2.75 -16.73
N THR A 147 -15.50 2.69 -17.19
CA THR A 147 -15.13 3.10 -18.57
C THR A 147 -15.54 2.09 -19.64
N ASP A 148 -15.80 0.85 -19.25
CA ASP A 148 -16.16 -0.27 -20.13
C ASP A 148 -17.03 -1.30 -19.40
N ASP A 149 -17.41 -2.39 -20.11
CA ASP A 149 -18.19 -3.52 -19.62
C ASP A 149 -17.37 -4.83 -19.69
N ALA A 150 -16.04 -4.76 -19.79
CA ALA A 150 -15.17 -5.91 -19.91
C ALA A 150 -15.02 -6.66 -18.57
N GLY A 151 -14.55 -7.89 -18.66
CA GLY A 151 -14.31 -8.77 -17.52
C GLY A 151 -12.87 -9.29 -17.47
N TYR A 152 -12.66 -10.29 -16.61
CA TYR A 152 -11.35 -10.84 -16.31
C TYR A 152 -10.60 -11.35 -17.55
N PHE A 153 -9.42 -10.79 -17.81
CA PHE A 153 -8.55 -11.07 -18.96
C PHE A 153 -9.13 -10.73 -20.34
N ASP A 154 -10.23 -9.99 -20.39
CA ASP A 154 -10.79 -9.61 -21.69
C ASP A 154 -9.81 -8.73 -22.48
N HIS A 155 -9.64 -9.08 -23.75
CA HIS A 155 -8.92 -8.26 -24.71
C HIS A 155 -9.92 -7.38 -25.46
N VAL A 156 -9.98 -6.10 -25.11
CA VAL A 156 -10.88 -5.11 -25.72
C VAL A 156 -10.10 -4.30 -26.77
N PRO A 157 -10.22 -4.61 -28.08
CA PRO A 157 -9.50 -3.87 -29.12
C PRO A 157 -9.96 -2.41 -29.18
N GLY A 158 -8.98 -1.47 -29.12
CA GLY A 158 -9.26 -0.03 -29.20
C GLY A 158 -10.03 0.54 -28.00
N GLY A 159 -10.13 -0.21 -26.89
CA GLY A 159 -10.73 0.27 -25.65
C GLY A 159 -9.77 1.16 -24.86
N THR A 160 -10.30 2.17 -24.19
CA THR A 160 -9.57 3.12 -23.33
C THR A 160 -8.64 2.38 -22.35
N ALA A 161 -9.12 1.32 -21.70
CA ALA A 161 -8.34 0.55 -20.73
C ALA A 161 -7.07 -0.10 -21.29
N HIS A 162 -7.09 -0.54 -22.57
CA HIS A 162 -5.90 -1.17 -23.18
C HIS A 162 -4.80 -0.14 -23.46
N ASP A 163 -5.15 0.99 -24.06
CA ASP A 163 -4.21 2.06 -24.34
C ASP A 163 -3.74 2.74 -23.06
N PHE A 164 -4.62 2.89 -22.08
CA PHE A 164 -4.30 3.38 -20.75
C PHE A 164 -3.19 2.56 -20.08
N ARG A 165 -3.35 1.21 -19.95
CA ARG A 165 -2.35 0.37 -19.32
C ARG A 165 -1.00 0.46 -20.03
N ARG A 166 -0.99 0.43 -21.36
CA ARG A 166 0.23 0.61 -22.15
C ARG A 166 0.90 1.95 -21.87
N HIS A 167 0.14 3.03 -21.80
CA HIS A 167 0.66 4.38 -21.53
C HIS A 167 1.20 4.48 -20.11
N ALA A 168 0.45 4.02 -19.10
CA ALA A 168 0.89 4.00 -17.71
C ALA A 168 2.18 3.18 -17.52
N ILE A 169 2.27 1.99 -18.13
CA ILE A 169 3.47 1.15 -18.08
C ILE A 169 4.68 1.86 -18.69
N LEU A 170 4.53 2.50 -19.84
CA LEU A 170 5.64 3.23 -20.48
C LEU A 170 6.13 4.39 -19.60
N MET A 171 5.23 5.11 -18.93
CA MET A 171 5.62 6.16 -17.98
C MET A 171 6.33 5.61 -16.75
N LEU A 172 5.84 4.51 -16.17
CA LEU A 172 6.48 3.84 -15.05
C LEU A 172 7.89 3.36 -15.40
N GLU A 173 8.06 2.71 -16.54
CA GLU A 173 9.37 2.22 -17.01
C GLU A 173 10.35 3.40 -17.26
N GLN A 174 9.89 4.54 -17.78
CA GLN A 174 10.69 5.75 -17.90
C GLN A 174 11.15 6.29 -16.56
N MET A 175 10.38 6.07 -15.51
CA MET A 175 10.74 6.43 -14.13
C MET A 175 11.53 5.32 -13.40
N GLY A 176 11.99 4.29 -14.11
CA GLY A 176 12.76 3.18 -13.52
C GLY A 176 11.91 2.20 -12.69
N ILE A 177 10.59 2.30 -12.75
CA ILE A 177 9.65 1.40 -12.06
C ILE A 177 9.25 0.30 -13.01
N SER A 178 9.83 -0.88 -12.82
CA SER A 178 9.58 -2.02 -13.71
C SER A 178 8.24 -2.68 -13.43
N VAL A 179 7.50 -2.94 -14.50
CA VAL A 179 6.22 -3.65 -14.47
C VAL A 179 6.44 -5.12 -14.85
N GLN A 180 5.73 -6.03 -14.20
CA GLN A 180 5.79 -7.46 -14.49
C GLN A 180 4.62 -7.91 -15.34
N PHE A 181 3.42 -7.43 -15.05
CA PHE A 181 2.19 -7.93 -15.61
C PHE A 181 1.11 -6.84 -15.62
N SER A 182 0.14 -6.92 -16.51
CA SER A 182 -1.06 -6.07 -16.48
C SER A 182 -2.21 -6.71 -17.24
N HIS A 183 -3.41 -6.58 -16.73
CA HIS A 183 -4.62 -7.11 -17.35
C HIS A 183 -5.87 -6.34 -16.93
N HIS A 184 -6.98 -6.64 -17.62
CA HIS A 184 -8.30 -6.25 -17.16
C HIS A 184 -8.74 -7.17 -16.03
N GLU A 185 -9.26 -6.60 -14.94
CA GLU A 185 -9.77 -7.32 -13.79
C GLU A 185 -11.25 -7.73 -13.97
N GLY A 186 -11.82 -8.37 -12.92
CA GLY A 186 -13.16 -8.95 -12.98
C GLY A 186 -14.28 -7.94 -13.09
N GLY A 187 -14.14 -6.74 -12.53
CA GLY A 187 -15.16 -5.69 -12.60
C GLY A 187 -15.06 -4.82 -13.86
N PRO A 188 -16.20 -4.35 -14.42
CA PRO A 188 -16.20 -3.36 -15.50
C PRO A 188 -15.32 -2.15 -15.18
N GLY A 189 -14.39 -1.80 -16.07
CA GLY A 189 -13.43 -0.71 -15.86
C GLY A 189 -12.35 -0.99 -14.81
N GLN A 190 -12.28 -2.20 -14.26
CA GLN A 190 -11.26 -2.59 -13.29
C GLN A 190 -10.00 -3.08 -13.99
N ASN A 191 -8.86 -2.60 -13.52
CA ASN A 191 -7.55 -2.90 -14.07
C ASN A 191 -6.58 -3.31 -12.95
N GLU A 192 -5.60 -4.14 -13.32
CA GLU A 192 -4.48 -4.50 -12.46
C GLU A 192 -3.16 -4.26 -13.18
N ILE A 193 -2.18 -3.76 -12.42
CA ILE A 193 -0.79 -3.65 -12.85
C ILE A 193 0.11 -4.12 -11.72
N ASP A 194 0.94 -5.13 -12.01
CA ASP A 194 1.87 -5.71 -11.05
C ASP A 194 3.26 -5.10 -11.23
N LEU A 195 3.81 -4.54 -10.17
CA LEU A 195 5.17 -4.03 -10.18
C LEU A 195 6.17 -5.18 -9.95
N ARG A 196 7.35 -5.14 -10.58
CA ARG A 196 8.42 -6.05 -10.22
C ARG A 196 8.90 -5.76 -8.80
N PHE A 197 9.39 -6.81 -8.13
CA PHE A 197 9.92 -6.68 -6.77
C PHE A 197 11.03 -5.63 -6.65
N ALA A 198 11.01 -4.93 -5.55
CA ALA A 198 12.07 -4.03 -5.09
C ALA A 198 12.26 -4.19 -3.58
N ASP A 199 13.29 -3.58 -3.00
CA ASP A 199 13.37 -3.45 -1.55
C ASP A 199 12.14 -2.70 -1.00
N ALA A 200 11.82 -2.92 0.27
CA ALA A 200 10.53 -2.52 0.81
C ALA A 200 10.32 -0.99 0.83
N LEU A 201 11.36 -0.18 1.08
CA LEU A 201 11.24 1.27 1.10
C LEU A 201 11.05 1.81 -0.32
N SER A 202 11.90 1.40 -1.25
CA SER A 202 11.75 1.74 -2.68
C SER A 202 10.40 1.30 -3.23
N MET A 203 9.86 0.16 -2.80
CA MET A 203 8.55 -0.29 -3.24
C MET A 203 7.42 0.58 -2.71
N ALA A 204 7.48 1.04 -1.46
CA ALA A 204 6.50 1.98 -0.92
C ALA A 204 6.51 3.33 -1.68
N ASP A 205 7.71 3.87 -1.98
CA ASP A 205 7.90 5.05 -2.84
C ASP A 205 7.36 4.80 -4.26
N ASN A 206 7.60 3.62 -4.83
CA ASN A 206 7.10 3.22 -6.15
C ASN A 206 5.58 3.13 -6.20
N ILE A 207 4.90 2.67 -5.14
CA ILE A 207 3.43 2.64 -5.08
C ILE A 207 2.86 4.06 -5.05
N MET A 208 3.46 4.98 -4.30
CA MET A 208 3.03 6.38 -4.30
C MET A 208 3.22 7.01 -5.68
N THR A 209 4.34 6.71 -6.35
CA THR A 209 4.59 7.13 -7.73
C THR A 209 3.62 6.51 -8.71
N PHE A 210 3.35 5.20 -8.58
CA PHE A 210 2.38 4.46 -9.38
C PHE A 210 1.01 5.11 -9.35
N ARG A 211 0.50 5.44 -8.17
CA ARG A 211 -0.81 6.11 -8.03
C ARG A 211 -0.82 7.45 -8.75
N ALA A 212 0.23 8.27 -8.61
CA ALA A 212 0.33 9.54 -9.32
C ALA A 212 0.38 9.36 -10.85
N VAL A 213 1.14 8.38 -11.36
CA VAL A 213 1.19 8.06 -12.80
C VAL A 213 -0.16 7.62 -13.32
N VAL A 214 -0.83 6.71 -12.61
CA VAL A 214 -2.15 6.19 -13.00
C VAL A 214 -3.19 7.31 -13.05
N GLU A 215 -3.19 8.22 -12.08
CA GLU A 215 -4.10 9.38 -12.06
C GLU A 215 -3.81 10.37 -13.20
N GLU A 216 -2.53 10.67 -13.48
CA GLU A 216 -2.15 11.59 -14.58
C GLU A 216 -2.52 10.99 -15.95
N VAL A 217 -2.21 9.71 -16.18
CA VAL A 217 -2.58 9.04 -17.45
C VAL A 217 -4.09 8.97 -17.62
N ALA A 218 -4.85 8.72 -16.54
CA ALA A 218 -6.31 8.72 -16.62
C ALA A 218 -6.86 10.09 -17.08
N LEU A 219 -6.31 11.17 -16.53
CA LEU A 219 -6.68 12.53 -16.93
C LEU A 219 -6.33 12.82 -18.41
N GLU A 220 -5.16 12.36 -18.88
CA GLU A 220 -4.76 12.50 -20.30
C GLU A 220 -5.67 11.72 -21.24
N GLU A 221 -6.13 10.54 -20.83
CA GLU A 221 -7.08 9.68 -21.58
C GLU A 221 -8.56 10.11 -21.41
N GLY A 222 -8.82 11.19 -20.63
CA GLY A 222 -10.16 11.77 -20.47
C GLY A 222 -11.07 11.01 -19.52
N CYS A 223 -10.51 10.18 -18.64
CA CYS A 223 -11.21 9.48 -17.56
C CYS A 223 -10.61 9.80 -16.18
N LEU A 224 -11.06 9.11 -15.15
CA LEU A 224 -10.53 9.21 -13.80
C LEU A 224 -10.11 7.82 -13.33
N ALA A 225 -9.02 7.75 -12.57
CA ALA A 225 -8.64 6.54 -11.84
C ALA A 225 -9.08 6.64 -10.37
N THR A 226 -9.42 5.51 -9.76
CA THR A 226 -9.68 5.45 -8.32
C THR A 226 -9.14 4.16 -7.72
N PHE A 227 -8.46 4.33 -6.58
CA PHE A 227 -7.98 3.26 -5.71
C PHE A 227 -8.95 2.97 -4.55
N MET A 228 -10.18 3.45 -4.64
CA MET A 228 -11.21 3.20 -3.64
C MET A 228 -11.46 1.69 -3.50
N PRO A 229 -11.45 1.12 -2.29
CA PRO A 229 -11.55 -0.34 -2.10
C PRO A 229 -12.82 -0.99 -2.65
N LYS A 230 -13.94 -0.29 -2.63
CA LYS A 230 -15.23 -0.76 -3.18
C LYS A 230 -16.01 0.42 -3.77
N PRO A 231 -15.70 0.87 -5.01
CA PRO A 231 -16.37 2.03 -5.61
C PRO A 231 -17.79 1.72 -6.07
N PHE A 232 -18.08 0.47 -6.45
CA PHE A 232 -19.39 0.02 -6.93
C PHE A 232 -19.90 -1.12 -6.03
N PRO A 233 -21.15 -1.04 -5.52
CA PRO A 233 -21.66 -2.01 -4.56
C PRO A 233 -21.77 -3.42 -5.14
N ASP A 234 -22.10 -3.55 -6.41
CA ASP A 234 -22.38 -4.82 -7.09
C ASP A 234 -21.18 -5.38 -7.89
N GLU A 235 -20.04 -4.66 -7.88
CA GLU A 235 -18.82 -5.04 -8.59
C GLU A 235 -17.71 -5.48 -7.62
N PHE A 236 -16.62 -6.06 -8.15
CA PHE A 236 -15.47 -6.46 -7.35
C PHE A 236 -14.81 -5.28 -6.63
N GLY A 237 -14.24 -5.53 -5.46
CA GLY A 237 -13.42 -4.55 -4.75
C GLY A 237 -11.98 -4.57 -5.26
N SER A 238 -11.22 -3.50 -4.99
CA SER A 238 -9.81 -3.37 -5.39
C SER A 238 -8.86 -3.69 -4.23
N GLY A 239 -8.06 -4.73 -4.41
CA GLY A 239 -7.00 -5.16 -3.51
C GLY A 239 -5.62 -4.65 -3.96
N MET A 240 -4.67 -4.74 -3.03
CA MET A 240 -3.25 -4.62 -3.31
C MET A 240 -2.56 -5.85 -2.72
N HIS A 241 -2.76 -7.01 -3.36
CA HIS A 241 -2.14 -8.24 -2.92
C HIS A 241 -0.62 -8.07 -2.93
N THR A 242 0.02 -8.38 -1.83
CA THR A 242 1.43 -8.07 -1.70
C THR A 242 2.23 -9.30 -1.31
N HIS A 243 3.24 -9.60 -2.13
CA HIS A 243 4.18 -10.68 -1.90
C HIS A 243 5.41 -10.18 -1.14
N PHE A 244 5.78 -10.91 -0.11
CA PHE A 244 6.95 -10.65 0.72
C PHE A 244 7.95 -11.78 0.57
N SER A 245 9.23 -11.43 0.53
CA SER A 245 10.35 -12.35 0.61
C SER A 245 11.41 -11.77 1.53
N LEU A 246 11.95 -12.59 2.44
CA LEU A 246 13.09 -12.23 3.26
C LEU A 246 14.36 -12.93 2.75
N PHE A 247 15.47 -12.22 2.76
CA PHE A 247 16.76 -12.73 2.30
C PHE A 247 17.81 -12.58 3.40
N GLU A 248 18.63 -13.63 3.59
CA GLU A 248 19.87 -13.61 4.33
C GLU A 248 21.03 -13.51 3.32
N GLY A 249 21.54 -12.31 3.09
CA GLY A 249 22.43 -12.06 1.96
C GLY A 249 21.73 -12.43 0.63
N ASP A 250 22.32 -13.35 -0.13
CA ASP A 250 21.77 -13.79 -1.43
C ASP A 250 20.82 -15.00 -1.30
N ARG A 251 20.57 -15.52 -0.10
CA ARG A 251 19.72 -16.68 0.13
C ARG A 251 18.32 -16.27 0.52
N ASN A 252 17.31 -16.77 -0.20
CA ASN A 252 15.93 -16.59 0.19
C ASN A 252 15.63 -17.37 1.48
N ALA A 253 15.28 -16.66 2.56
CA ALA A 253 15.06 -17.24 3.88
C ALA A 253 13.75 -18.04 3.98
N PHE A 254 12.81 -17.84 3.03
CA PHE A 254 11.55 -18.58 2.99
C PHE A 254 11.66 -19.94 2.28
N PHE A 255 12.78 -20.21 1.60
CA PHE A 255 12.96 -21.44 0.84
C PHE A 255 13.64 -22.55 1.66
N ASP A 256 13.04 -23.74 1.65
CA ASP A 256 13.65 -25.00 2.09
C ASP A 256 13.17 -26.13 1.16
N PRO A 257 14.09 -26.78 0.41
CA PRO A 257 13.71 -27.84 -0.54
C PRO A 257 13.08 -29.06 0.14
N SER A 258 13.28 -29.26 1.45
CA SER A 258 12.73 -30.37 2.21
C SER A 258 11.41 -30.03 2.94
N GLY A 259 11.06 -28.73 3.00
CA GLY A 259 9.83 -28.28 3.65
C GLY A 259 8.57 -28.56 2.81
N GLN A 260 7.43 -28.64 3.47
CA GLN A 260 6.13 -28.67 2.80
C GLN A 260 5.99 -27.42 1.92
N TYR A 261 5.61 -27.58 0.64
CA TYR A 261 5.57 -26.52 -0.37
C TYR A 261 6.91 -25.80 -0.58
N GLN A 262 8.03 -26.44 -0.19
CA GLN A 262 9.37 -25.88 -0.16
C GLN A 262 9.49 -24.63 0.72
N LEU A 263 8.61 -24.49 1.71
CA LEU A 263 8.58 -23.39 2.67
C LEU A 263 9.45 -23.73 3.89
N SER A 264 10.36 -22.83 4.24
CA SER A 264 11.25 -22.96 5.39
C SER A 264 10.52 -22.76 6.73
N ALA A 265 11.19 -23.09 7.83
CA ALA A 265 10.72 -22.75 9.17
C ALA A 265 10.52 -21.25 9.35
N THR A 266 11.45 -20.42 8.85
CA THR A 266 11.35 -18.95 8.85
C THR A 266 10.08 -18.47 8.13
N GLY A 267 9.80 -18.99 6.93
CA GLY A 267 8.59 -18.66 6.18
C GLY A 267 7.31 -19.09 6.92
N ARG A 268 7.32 -20.26 7.55
CA ARG A 268 6.19 -20.75 8.35
C ARG A 268 5.91 -19.86 9.57
N SER A 269 6.95 -19.50 10.32
CA SER A 269 6.81 -18.59 11.47
C SER A 269 6.41 -17.18 11.05
N PHE A 270 6.89 -16.69 9.90
CA PHE A 270 6.44 -15.40 9.34
C PHE A 270 4.93 -15.43 9.05
N ILE A 271 4.41 -16.47 8.38
CA ILE A 271 2.97 -16.62 8.12
C ILE A 271 2.20 -16.71 9.45
N ALA A 272 2.69 -17.50 10.40
CA ALA A 272 2.05 -17.63 11.72
C ALA A 272 1.94 -16.27 12.44
N GLY A 273 2.97 -15.43 12.33
CA GLY A 273 2.96 -14.05 12.85
C GLY A 273 1.88 -13.20 12.17
N LEU A 274 1.77 -13.26 10.84
CA LEU A 274 0.72 -12.56 10.10
C LEU A 274 -0.69 -12.97 10.54
N LEU A 275 -0.92 -14.27 10.73
CA LEU A 275 -2.23 -14.79 11.17
C LEU A 275 -2.53 -14.38 12.63
N HIS A 276 -1.53 -14.45 13.51
CA HIS A 276 -1.70 -14.11 14.93
C HIS A 276 -2.12 -12.65 15.11
N HIS A 277 -1.48 -11.74 14.38
CA HIS A 277 -1.69 -10.29 14.48
C HIS A 277 -2.66 -9.72 13.42
N ALA A 278 -3.32 -10.60 12.63
CA ALA A 278 -4.17 -10.18 11.50
C ALA A 278 -5.22 -9.13 11.89
N SER A 279 -5.95 -9.37 13.00
CA SER A 279 -7.01 -8.44 13.45
C SER A 279 -6.45 -7.11 13.93
N GLU A 280 -5.26 -7.11 14.52
CA GLU A 280 -4.60 -5.92 15.07
C GLU A 280 -4.13 -4.97 13.96
N ILE A 281 -3.62 -5.53 12.85
CA ILE A 281 -3.11 -4.75 11.72
C ILE A 281 -4.18 -4.38 10.70
N THR A 282 -5.40 -4.92 10.81
CA THR A 282 -6.47 -4.72 9.82
C THR A 282 -6.85 -3.24 9.66
N ALA A 283 -6.87 -2.44 10.72
CA ALA A 283 -7.18 -1.01 10.62
C ALA A 283 -6.15 -0.22 9.79
N VAL A 284 -4.93 -0.74 9.65
CA VAL A 284 -3.84 -0.13 8.87
C VAL A 284 -3.86 -0.61 7.42
N THR A 285 -4.06 -1.91 7.21
CA THR A 285 -4.12 -2.51 5.87
C THR A 285 -5.46 -2.25 5.15
N ASN A 286 -6.50 -1.84 5.90
CA ASN A 286 -7.85 -1.51 5.45
C ASN A 286 -8.35 -0.28 6.20
N GLN A 287 -7.78 0.87 5.84
CA GLN A 287 -7.82 2.06 6.67
C GLN A 287 -9.09 2.91 6.57
N HIS A 288 -10.04 2.58 5.68
CA HIS A 288 -11.25 3.37 5.44
C HIS A 288 -12.53 2.60 5.79
N VAL A 289 -13.63 3.31 6.06
CA VAL A 289 -14.95 2.67 6.22
C VAL A 289 -15.32 1.85 4.98
N ASN A 290 -14.90 2.30 3.81
CA ASN A 290 -15.13 1.62 2.53
C ASN A 290 -14.34 0.32 2.38
N SER A 291 -13.17 0.20 3.03
CA SER A 291 -12.34 -1.01 3.01
C SER A 291 -13.10 -2.26 3.48
N TYR A 292 -14.00 -2.09 4.44
CA TYR A 292 -14.80 -3.19 4.99
C TYR A 292 -15.96 -3.60 4.08
N LYS A 293 -16.36 -2.75 3.14
CA LYS A 293 -17.28 -3.11 2.06
C LYS A 293 -16.59 -4.03 1.04
N ARG A 294 -15.27 -3.88 0.81
CA ARG A 294 -14.48 -4.84 0.05
C ARG A 294 -14.32 -6.14 0.82
N LEU A 295 -13.80 -6.09 2.05
CA LEU A 295 -13.50 -7.29 2.84
C LEU A 295 -14.73 -8.20 3.07
N TRP A 296 -15.92 -7.61 3.19
CA TRP A 296 -17.15 -8.34 3.50
C TRP A 296 -18.17 -8.33 2.36
N GLY A 297 -17.77 -7.86 1.19
CA GLY A 297 -18.62 -7.81 -0.01
C GLY A 297 -18.88 -9.15 -0.69
N GLY A 298 -18.17 -10.22 -0.30
CA GLY A 298 -18.34 -11.56 -0.87
C GLY A 298 -17.56 -11.84 -2.17
N ASP A 299 -16.74 -10.88 -2.61
CA ASP A 299 -16.07 -10.90 -3.90
C ASP A 299 -14.56 -11.16 -3.71
N GLU A 300 -14.15 -12.40 -3.58
CA GLU A 300 -12.73 -12.85 -3.53
C GLU A 300 -11.81 -12.18 -2.49
N ALA A 301 -12.31 -11.24 -1.68
CA ALA A 301 -11.53 -10.63 -0.62
C ALA A 301 -11.43 -11.55 0.61
N PRO A 302 -10.27 -11.62 1.28
CA PRO A 302 -10.08 -12.50 2.42
C PRO A 302 -10.77 -11.94 3.67
N SER A 303 -11.87 -12.56 4.07
CA SER A 303 -12.64 -12.15 5.27
C SER A 303 -12.25 -12.90 6.54
N TYR A 304 -11.44 -13.96 6.42
CA TYR A 304 -11.12 -14.88 7.50
C TYR A 304 -9.63 -15.09 7.66
N VAL A 305 -9.19 -15.29 8.91
CA VAL A 305 -7.79 -15.49 9.27
C VAL A 305 -7.40 -16.95 9.04
N CYS A 306 -6.81 -17.23 7.90
CA CYS A 306 -6.27 -18.51 7.52
C CYS A 306 -5.16 -18.38 6.48
N TRP A 307 -4.43 -19.46 6.25
CA TRP A 307 -3.46 -19.53 5.16
C TRP A 307 -3.74 -20.76 4.29
N GLY A 308 -3.22 -20.76 3.08
CA GLY A 308 -3.31 -21.89 2.20
C GLY A 308 -2.31 -21.86 1.05
N HIS A 309 -2.02 -23.03 0.50
CA HIS A 309 -1.26 -23.19 -0.72
C HIS A 309 -2.23 -23.16 -1.90
N ASN A 310 -2.08 -22.19 -2.81
CA ASN A 310 -2.98 -21.96 -3.95
C ASN A 310 -4.46 -21.68 -3.60
N ASN A 311 -4.79 -21.42 -2.35
CA ASN A 311 -6.15 -21.11 -1.93
C ASN A 311 -6.38 -19.59 -2.02
N ARG A 312 -7.26 -19.14 -2.94
CA ARG A 312 -7.58 -17.71 -3.14
C ARG A 312 -8.49 -17.12 -2.04
N SER A 313 -9.18 -17.97 -1.26
CA SER A 313 -10.00 -17.51 -0.14
C SER A 313 -9.18 -17.24 1.14
N ALA A 314 -7.90 -17.62 1.16
CA ALA A 314 -7.02 -17.45 2.31
C ALA A 314 -6.51 -16.00 2.43
N LEU A 315 -6.35 -15.54 3.68
CA LEU A 315 -5.72 -14.24 3.99
C LEU A 315 -4.25 -14.22 3.60
N VAL A 316 -3.56 -15.32 3.87
CA VAL A 316 -2.14 -15.51 3.51
C VAL A 316 -2.04 -16.70 2.58
N ARG A 317 -1.52 -16.47 1.39
CA ARG A 317 -1.31 -17.51 0.38
C ARG A 317 0.19 -17.79 0.19
N VAL A 318 0.52 -19.07 0.05
CA VAL A 318 1.85 -19.51 -0.42
C VAL A 318 1.70 -19.86 -1.89
N PRO A 319 2.10 -18.97 -2.82
CA PRO A 319 1.95 -19.24 -4.25
C PRO A 319 2.95 -20.30 -4.71
N MET A 320 2.57 -21.07 -5.74
CA MET A 320 3.50 -21.96 -6.39
C MET A 320 4.66 -21.20 -7.01
N HIS A 321 5.85 -21.74 -6.90
CA HIS A 321 7.01 -21.25 -7.63
C HIS A 321 7.54 -22.33 -8.57
N LYS A 322 8.22 -21.88 -9.62
CA LYS A 322 8.77 -22.82 -10.62
C LYS A 322 9.85 -23.70 -9.99
N PRO A 323 9.85 -25.03 -10.28
CA PRO A 323 10.90 -25.91 -9.79
C PRO A 323 12.30 -25.38 -10.09
N GLY A 324 13.21 -25.45 -9.10
CA GLY A 324 14.58 -24.97 -9.21
C GLY A 324 14.76 -23.46 -9.08
N LYS A 325 13.70 -22.68 -8.80
CA LYS A 325 13.77 -21.24 -8.56
C LYS A 325 13.61 -20.88 -7.07
N ALA A 326 14.55 -21.33 -6.25
CA ALA A 326 14.58 -21.06 -4.81
C ALA A 326 14.41 -19.57 -4.45
N GLN A 327 14.98 -18.69 -5.26
CA GLN A 327 14.91 -17.23 -5.06
C GLN A 327 13.51 -16.64 -5.22
N SER A 328 12.55 -17.39 -5.78
CA SER A 328 11.17 -16.92 -5.97
C SER A 328 10.20 -17.35 -4.86
N ALA A 329 10.69 -18.00 -3.80
CA ALA A 329 9.86 -18.33 -2.63
C ALA A 329 9.36 -17.05 -1.97
N ARG A 330 8.04 -16.98 -1.75
CA ARG A 330 7.38 -15.78 -1.25
C ARG A 330 6.08 -16.13 -0.53
N VAL A 331 5.63 -15.22 0.29
CA VAL A 331 4.35 -15.25 1.00
C VAL A 331 3.51 -14.08 0.50
N GLU A 332 2.27 -14.33 0.12
CA GLU A 332 1.33 -13.32 -0.34
C GLU A 332 0.35 -12.96 0.77
N TYR A 333 0.30 -11.69 1.16
CA TYR A 333 -0.73 -11.15 2.04
C TYR A 333 -1.83 -10.49 1.21
N ARG A 334 -3.04 -11.01 1.26
CA ARG A 334 -4.17 -10.64 0.42
C ARG A 334 -5.11 -9.62 1.07
N GLY A 335 -4.94 -9.37 2.36
CA GLY A 335 -5.84 -8.54 3.17
C GLY A 335 -5.72 -7.04 2.97
N ILE A 336 -4.68 -6.55 2.29
CA ILE A 336 -4.45 -5.12 2.08
C ILE A 336 -5.26 -4.61 0.88
N ASP A 337 -5.83 -3.40 0.97
CA ASP A 337 -6.52 -2.76 -0.14
C ASP A 337 -5.66 -1.70 -0.86
N SER A 338 -6.08 -1.33 -2.08
CA SER A 338 -5.33 -0.43 -2.96
C SER A 338 -5.21 1.02 -2.46
N SER A 339 -5.99 1.41 -1.44
CA SER A 339 -5.96 2.76 -0.85
C SER A 339 -5.05 2.87 0.37
N ALA A 340 -4.58 1.74 0.92
CA ALA A 340 -3.78 1.72 2.14
C ALA A 340 -2.50 2.55 2.02
N ASN A 341 -2.08 3.21 3.11
CA ASN A 341 -0.77 3.85 3.18
C ASN A 341 0.32 2.77 3.09
N PRO A 342 1.12 2.70 2.01
CA PRO A 342 2.04 1.58 1.80
C PRO A 342 3.15 1.53 2.86
N TYR A 343 3.62 2.67 3.35
CA TYR A 343 4.65 2.72 4.38
C TYR A 343 4.16 2.10 5.69
N LEU A 344 3.00 2.55 6.18
CA LEU A 344 2.42 2.06 7.43
C LEU A 344 1.96 0.61 7.32
N ALA A 345 1.35 0.24 6.20
CA ALA A 345 0.89 -1.13 5.96
C ALA A 345 2.06 -2.12 5.93
N TYR A 346 3.15 -1.79 5.23
CA TYR A 346 4.33 -2.64 5.18
C TYR A 346 5.06 -2.71 6.52
N ALA A 347 5.11 -1.61 7.26
CA ALA A 347 5.71 -1.62 8.59
C ALA A 347 4.99 -2.60 9.53
N VAL A 348 3.65 -2.58 9.61
CA VAL A 348 2.91 -3.49 10.51
C VAL A 348 2.91 -4.94 10.03
N ILE A 349 2.88 -5.19 8.70
CA ILE A 349 2.99 -6.54 8.14
C ILE A 349 4.36 -7.15 8.46
N LEU A 350 5.44 -6.38 8.26
CA LEU A 350 6.80 -6.82 8.61
C LEU A 350 6.98 -7.01 10.11
N ALA A 351 6.41 -6.13 10.93
CA ALA A 351 6.43 -6.29 12.39
C ALA A 351 5.73 -7.58 12.83
N ALA A 352 4.54 -7.88 12.28
CA ALA A 352 3.79 -9.09 12.58
C ALA A 352 4.55 -10.35 12.14
N GLY A 353 5.09 -10.36 10.92
CA GLY A 353 5.87 -11.49 10.41
C GLY A 353 7.17 -11.72 11.19
N LEU A 354 7.91 -10.64 11.50
CA LEU A 354 9.14 -10.70 12.27
C LEU A 354 8.88 -11.21 13.71
N LYS A 355 7.81 -10.73 14.35
CA LYS A 355 7.38 -11.22 15.66
C LYS A 355 7.13 -12.72 15.67
N GLY A 356 6.49 -13.24 14.61
CA GLY A 356 6.30 -14.67 14.43
C GLY A 356 7.60 -15.45 14.34
N ILE A 357 8.63 -14.90 13.68
CA ILE A 357 9.97 -15.51 13.58
C ILE A 357 10.69 -15.45 14.96
N GLU A 358 10.70 -14.29 15.60
CA GLU A 358 11.38 -14.07 16.90
C GLU A 358 10.82 -14.96 18.02
N GLU A 359 9.49 -15.08 18.09
CA GLU A 359 8.81 -15.88 19.11
C GLU A 359 8.62 -17.36 18.69
N GLY A 360 8.98 -17.72 17.45
CA GLY A 360 8.84 -19.07 16.94
C GLY A 360 7.39 -19.55 16.88
N TYR A 361 6.47 -18.70 16.42
CA TYR A 361 5.05 -19.08 16.35
C TYR A 361 4.85 -20.30 15.45
N GLU A 362 3.99 -21.21 15.91
CA GLU A 362 3.62 -22.40 15.15
C GLU A 362 2.53 -22.07 14.14
N LEU A 363 2.76 -22.49 12.89
CA LEU A 363 1.79 -22.30 11.81
C LEU A 363 0.62 -23.28 12.00
N PRO A 364 -0.64 -22.80 12.07
CA PRO A 364 -1.81 -23.67 12.18
C PRO A 364 -1.98 -24.51 10.91
N PRO A 365 -2.88 -25.54 10.94
CA PRO A 365 -3.22 -26.31 9.75
C PRO A 365 -3.66 -25.40 8.58
N GLU A 366 -3.34 -25.83 7.36
CA GLU A 366 -3.75 -25.18 6.13
C GLU A 366 -5.26 -25.21 5.93
N ALA A 367 -5.83 -24.16 5.38
CA ALA A 367 -7.21 -24.15 4.86
C ALA A 367 -7.21 -24.71 3.44
N GLU A 368 -7.63 -25.98 3.29
CA GLU A 368 -7.66 -26.68 1.99
C GLU A 368 -8.93 -26.35 1.20
N ASP A 369 -10.03 -26.06 1.89
CA ASP A 369 -11.33 -25.76 1.30
C ASP A 369 -11.53 -24.28 1.00
N ASP A 370 -12.53 -23.98 0.17
CA ASP A 370 -13.04 -22.62 -0.01
C ASP A 370 -13.66 -22.13 1.29
N VAL A 371 -12.94 -21.25 1.99
CA VAL A 371 -13.31 -20.73 3.32
C VAL A 371 -14.60 -19.89 3.28
N TRP A 372 -14.94 -19.30 2.13
CA TRP A 372 -16.20 -18.56 1.98
C TRP A 372 -17.41 -19.48 1.98
N ALA A 373 -17.27 -20.69 1.41
CA ALA A 373 -18.34 -21.68 1.34
C ALA A 373 -18.60 -22.41 2.67
N LEU A 374 -17.65 -22.38 3.63
CA LEU A 374 -17.81 -23.03 4.93
C LEU A 374 -18.85 -22.30 5.80
N SER A 375 -19.63 -23.07 6.56
CA SER A 375 -20.49 -22.53 7.62
C SER A 375 -19.67 -21.97 8.79
N GLU A 376 -20.27 -21.13 9.61
CA GLU A 376 -19.63 -20.58 10.81
C GLU A 376 -19.16 -21.70 11.76
N MET A 377 -19.94 -22.80 11.88
CA MET A 377 -19.60 -23.93 12.72
C MET A 377 -18.38 -24.69 12.21
N GLU A 378 -18.26 -24.86 10.90
CA GLU A 378 -17.09 -25.49 10.26
C GLU A 378 -15.84 -24.62 10.43
N ARG A 379 -15.93 -23.32 10.15
CA ARG A 379 -14.80 -22.39 10.39
C ARG A 379 -14.34 -22.42 11.84
N LYS A 380 -15.27 -22.40 12.79
CA LYS A 380 -14.94 -22.48 14.22
C LYS A 380 -14.26 -23.80 14.60
N ALA A 381 -14.72 -24.90 14.02
CA ALA A 381 -14.11 -26.21 14.25
C ALA A 381 -12.66 -26.30 13.70
N LEU A 382 -12.37 -25.57 12.63
CA LEU A 382 -11.04 -25.45 12.03
C LEU A 382 -10.17 -24.36 12.68
N GLY A 383 -10.67 -23.63 13.70
CA GLY A 383 -9.95 -22.54 14.34
C GLY A 383 -9.84 -21.28 13.46
N ILE A 384 -10.63 -21.18 12.40
CA ILE A 384 -10.62 -20.03 11.48
C ILE A 384 -11.51 -18.92 12.04
N HIS A 385 -10.91 -17.77 12.30
CA HIS A 385 -11.57 -16.59 12.85
C HIS A 385 -11.86 -15.55 11.77
N ALA A 386 -12.90 -14.74 11.98
CA ALA A 386 -13.22 -13.62 11.12
C ALA A 386 -12.28 -12.42 11.36
N LEU A 387 -11.91 -11.71 10.29
CA LEU A 387 -11.33 -10.39 10.41
C LEU A 387 -12.36 -9.40 10.96
N PRO A 388 -11.95 -8.23 11.48
CA PRO A 388 -12.87 -7.16 11.86
C PRO A 388 -13.86 -6.82 10.75
N THR A 389 -15.14 -6.65 11.10
CA THR A 389 -16.22 -6.44 10.13
C THR A 389 -16.49 -4.96 9.80
N SER A 390 -15.82 -4.05 10.48
CA SER A 390 -15.98 -2.61 10.31
C SER A 390 -14.70 -1.87 10.74
N LEU A 391 -14.53 -0.64 10.26
CA LEU A 391 -13.45 0.24 10.74
C LEU A 391 -13.51 0.41 12.27
N LYS A 392 -14.70 0.47 12.86
CA LYS A 392 -14.85 0.57 14.31
C LYS A 392 -14.27 -0.63 15.04
N SER A 393 -14.58 -1.85 14.60
CA SER A 393 -14.06 -3.07 15.24
C SER A 393 -12.57 -3.26 15.00
N ALA A 394 -12.05 -2.85 13.84
CA ALA A 394 -10.63 -2.91 13.54
C ALA A 394 -9.82 -1.90 14.37
N VAL A 395 -10.33 -0.67 14.51
CA VAL A 395 -9.71 0.34 15.38
C VAL A 395 -9.70 -0.12 16.85
N ALA A 396 -10.76 -0.79 17.30
CA ALA A 396 -10.81 -1.33 18.66
C ALA A 396 -9.80 -2.49 18.87
N ALA A 397 -9.56 -3.32 17.85
CA ALA A 397 -8.52 -4.34 17.89
C ALA A 397 -7.12 -3.73 17.89
N MET A 398 -6.87 -2.75 17.02
CA MET A 398 -5.61 -2.01 16.94
C MET A 398 -5.26 -1.30 18.25
N GLU A 399 -6.25 -0.71 18.92
CA GLU A 399 -6.05 0.01 20.20
C GLU A 399 -5.48 -0.86 21.32
N GLN A 400 -5.69 -2.17 21.25
CA GLN A 400 -5.18 -3.14 22.22
C GLN A 400 -3.87 -3.79 21.77
N SER A 401 -3.29 -3.35 20.66
CA SER A 401 -2.11 -3.96 20.05
C SER A 401 -0.83 -3.27 20.49
N ASP A 402 -0.05 -3.93 21.33
CA ASP A 402 1.32 -3.51 21.63
C ASP A 402 2.19 -3.53 20.35
N LEU A 403 1.99 -4.50 19.46
CA LEU A 403 2.74 -4.63 18.21
C LEU A 403 2.59 -3.38 17.31
N VAL A 404 1.36 -2.91 17.11
CA VAL A 404 1.13 -1.72 16.27
C VAL A 404 1.59 -0.46 16.98
N ALA A 405 1.38 -0.35 18.30
CA ALA A 405 1.86 0.78 19.10
C ALA A 405 3.39 0.90 19.05
N ASP A 406 4.12 -0.21 19.21
CA ASP A 406 5.59 -0.24 19.13
C ASP A 406 6.12 0.06 17.71
N THR A 407 5.40 -0.39 16.69
CA THR A 407 5.78 -0.17 15.28
C THR A 407 5.62 1.30 14.89
N PHE A 408 4.50 1.91 15.26
CA PHE A 408 4.19 3.30 14.92
C PHE A 408 4.92 4.32 15.80
N GLY A 409 5.12 3.97 17.07
CA GLY A 409 5.44 4.92 18.13
C GLY A 409 4.19 5.70 18.56
N GLU A 410 4.26 6.27 19.77
CA GLU A 410 3.11 6.88 20.46
C GLU A 410 2.38 7.94 19.62
N ASP A 411 3.12 8.87 19.01
CA ASP A 411 2.54 10.01 18.30
C ASP A 411 1.73 9.58 17.06
N THR A 412 2.29 8.69 16.22
CA THR A 412 1.61 8.16 15.03
C THR A 412 0.44 7.27 15.42
N PHE A 413 0.61 6.42 16.42
CA PHE A 413 -0.43 5.51 16.90
C PHE A 413 -1.67 6.26 17.40
N GLU A 414 -1.49 7.20 18.31
CA GLU A 414 -2.57 8.02 18.85
C GLU A 414 -3.25 8.87 17.78
N TYR A 415 -2.45 9.44 16.87
CA TYR A 415 -3.02 10.21 15.76
C TYR A 415 -3.87 9.33 14.85
N PHE A 416 -3.35 8.17 14.45
CA PHE A 416 -4.05 7.25 13.55
C PHE A 416 -5.39 6.80 14.17
N LEU A 417 -5.39 6.36 15.43
CA LEU A 417 -6.59 5.99 16.17
C LEU A 417 -7.62 7.13 16.19
N ARG A 418 -7.18 8.33 16.52
CA ARG A 418 -8.05 9.52 16.57
C ARG A 418 -8.63 9.85 15.20
N ASN A 419 -7.83 9.78 14.14
CA ASN A 419 -8.26 10.03 12.76
C ASN A 419 -9.31 9.01 12.33
N LYS A 420 -9.07 7.72 12.53
CA LYS A 420 -9.99 6.65 12.12
C LYS A 420 -11.30 6.65 12.93
N ARG A 421 -11.23 6.98 14.21
CA ARG A 421 -12.43 7.19 15.03
C ARG A 421 -13.27 8.39 14.55
N ARG A 422 -12.62 9.47 14.11
CA ARG A 422 -13.29 10.64 13.52
C ARG A 422 -13.97 10.27 12.21
N GLU A 423 -13.27 9.55 11.31
CA GLU A 423 -13.81 9.05 10.04
C GLU A 423 -15.05 8.18 10.28
N TYR A 424 -14.96 7.18 11.17
CA TYR A 424 -16.09 6.31 11.47
C TYR A 424 -17.28 7.08 12.04
N ARG A 425 -17.06 7.99 12.98
CA ARG A 425 -18.16 8.81 13.55
C ARG A 425 -18.84 9.68 12.50
N ALA A 426 -18.07 10.26 11.59
CA ALA A 426 -18.61 11.08 10.49
C ALA A 426 -19.46 10.24 9.52
N TYR A 427 -19.03 9.01 9.25
CA TYR A 427 -19.78 8.05 8.45
C TYR A 427 -21.07 7.58 9.17
N ASP A 428 -20.96 7.20 10.43
CA ASP A 428 -22.06 6.66 11.24
C ASP A 428 -23.18 7.70 11.52
N ALA A 429 -22.84 8.97 11.46
CA ALA A 429 -23.78 10.08 11.62
C ALA A 429 -24.56 10.45 10.35
N GLN A 430 -24.25 9.83 9.20
CA GLN A 430 -24.94 10.12 7.95
C GLN A 430 -26.31 9.45 7.90
N VAL A 431 -27.32 10.18 7.42
CA VAL A 431 -28.62 9.60 7.07
C VAL A 431 -28.55 9.25 5.57
N THR A 432 -28.57 7.96 5.28
CA THR A 432 -28.35 7.44 3.93
C THR A 432 -29.64 7.36 3.10
N ASP A 433 -29.52 7.34 1.78
CA ASP A 433 -30.65 7.10 0.87
C ASP A 433 -31.33 5.75 1.17
N PHE A 434 -30.56 4.75 1.58
CA PHE A 434 -31.10 3.45 2.04
C PHE A 434 -32.03 3.64 3.24
N GLU A 435 -31.62 4.35 4.27
CA GLU A 435 -32.45 4.60 5.45
C GLU A 435 -33.71 5.40 5.09
N LEU A 436 -33.55 6.45 4.28
CA LEU A 436 -34.67 7.25 3.82
C LEU A 436 -35.68 6.40 3.03
N SER A 437 -35.19 5.56 2.09
CA SER A 437 -36.06 4.71 1.28
C SER A 437 -36.79 3.64 2.09
N GLN A 438 -36.14 3.06 3.12
CA GLN A 438 -36.71 1.98 3.90
C GLN A 438 -37.63 2.46 5.05
N PHE A 439 -37.25 3.54 5.69
CA PHE A 439 -37.92 3.93 6.95
C PHE A 439 -38.82 5.17 6.84
N PHE A 440 -38.50 6.15 5.98
CA PHE A 440 -39.32 7.36 5.83
C PHE A 440 -40.77 7.10 5.41
N PRO A 441 -41.10 6.16 4.52
CA PRO A 441 -42.49 5.87 4.16
C PRO A 441 -43.32 5.19 5.27
N ARG A 442 -42.66 4.76 6.36
CA ARG A 442 -43.30 3.99 7.46
C ARG A 442 -43.35 4.75 8.77
N ALA A 443 -42.83 5.98 8.82
CA ALA A 443 -42.78 6.80 10.00
C ALA A 443 -44.07 7.62 10.19
#